data_f67f49062938aafc6dc4001a057a3449
#
_entry.id   f67f49062938aafc6dc4001a057a3449
#
_cell.length_a   1.000
_cell.length_b   1.000
_cell.length_c   1.000
_cell.angle_alpha   90.00
_cell.angle_beta   90.00
_cell.angle_gamma   90.00
#
_symmetry.space_group_name_H-M   'P 1'
#
loop_
_entity.id
_entity.type
_entity.pdbx_description
1 polymer ?
#
loop_
_entity_poly.entity_id
_entity_poly.type
_entity_poly.pdbx_seq_one_letter_code
_entity_poly.pdbx_strand_id
1 'polypeptide(L)'
;MLKPLADRLRPTSFDEVAGQSHLVSKNGALRRLIERGRIPNLIFYGPPGTGKTTVAKIISKISGMQLFMLNATTASVADVKEVLTNTENMFSDKGTLLYLDEIQSFNKKQQQSLLEFMEDGRITLIASTTENPYYYIYNALLSRSTVFEFKSVTARDCIPTLKRAVKLLNEDFGTDKTADDELLMGVAAACGGDVRMAIGVIENAFYVSDGEINDDAVKPFIPSVVGNYDRDGDTHYNHLSCLQKSIRGSDPDAAVFYLAKILASGDLLSACRRILVIANEDVGCAYPMAASIAYACCESAKAVGLPEAAIPLANAVCILATAPKSNSAYVAYHRAVEDMEKGLGTTIPEHLRSPDFKGYLYPHDYENNFVLQDYLPKDLIGRKYYEFGNNKTEQAAKMYYNMIRESAKNK
;
A
#
# COMPACT_ATOMS: atom_id res chain seq x y z
N MET A 1 -0.76 33.42 -18.14
CA MET A 1 -1.47 32.59 -17.12
C MET A 1 -0.56 32.38 -15.91
N LEU A 2 -1.06 32.62 -14.71
CA LEU A 2 -0.35 32.26 -13.49
C LEU A 2 -0.26 30.73 -13.38
N LYS A 3 0.86 30.21 -12.86
CA LYS A 3 0.97 28.77 -12.56
C LYS A 3 -0.06 28.40 -11.48
N PRO A 4 -0.57 27.15 -11.44
CA PRO A 4 -1.47 26.69 -10.38
C PRO A 4 -0.91 27.00 -8.99
N LEU A 5 -1.75 27.38 -8.05
CA LEU A 5 -1.35 27.77 -6.70
C LEU A 5 -0.51 26.69 -5.99
N ALA A 6 -0.91 25.44 -6.11
CA ALA A 6 -0.16 24.31 -5.54
C ALA A 6 1.29 24.20 -6.08
N ASP A 7 1.53 24.59 -7.34
CA ASP A 7 2.90 24.61 -7.90
C ASP A 7 3.71 25.83 -7.43
N ARG A 8 3.05 26.95 -7.20
CA ARG A 8 3.68 28.17 -6.67
C ARG A 8 4.08 28.01 -5.20
N LEU A 9 3.27 27.28 -4.43
CA LEU A 9 3.51 26.98 -3.02
C LEU A 9 4.43 25.77 -2.78
N ARG A 10 4.90 25.14 -3.87
CA ARG A 10 5.72 23.93 -3.75
C ARG A 10 6.96 24.21 -2.94
N PRO A 11 7.22 23.41 -1.87
CA PRO A 11 8.43 23.51 -1.06
C PRO A 11 9.72 23.52 -1.88
N THR A 12 10.67 24.37 -1.49
CA THR A 12 11.97 24.50 -2.13
C THR A 12 13.13 23.98 -1.25
N SER A 13 12.82 23.66 -0.01
CA SER A 13 13.74 23.07 0.97
C SER A 13 13.03 21.96 1.76
N PHE A 14 13.80 21.08 2.40
CA PHE A 14 13.24 20.03 3.27
C PHE A 14 12.45 20.58 4.46
N ASP A 15 12.82 21.76 4.97
CA ASP A 15 12.18 22.38 6.13
C ASP A 15 10.75 22.88 5.82
N GLU A 16 10.43 23.08 4.54
CA GLU A 16 9.11 23.53 4.08
C GLU A 16 8.14 22.37 3.76
N VAL A 17 8.63 21.13 3.74
CA VAL A 17 7.81 19.96 3.41
C VAL A 17 6.87 19.67 4.57
N ALA A 18 5.57 19.68 4.29
CA ALA A 18 4.54 19.36 5.27
C ALA A 18 4.62 17.87 5.69
N GLY A 19 4.63 17.62 6.98
CA GLY A 19 4.76 16.26 7.52
C GLY A 19 6.11 15.61 7.20
N GLN A 20 6.13 14.29 7.09
CA GLN A 20 7.31 13.47 6.71
C GLN A 20 8.54 13.67 7.61
N SER A 21 8.37 14.05 8.88
CA SER A 21 9.46 14.36 9.81
C SER A 21 10.49 13.21 9.94
N HIS A 22 10.05 11.96 9.81
CA HIS A 22 10.91 10.76 9.83
C HIS A 22 11.87 10.70 8.63
N LEU A 23 11.58 11.40 7.52
CA LEU A 23 12.41 11.45 6.32
C LEU A 23 13.19 12.75 6.19
N VAL A 24 12.52 13.90 6.39
CA VAL A 24 13.04 15.22 5.99
C VAL A 24 13.42 16.15 7.15
N SER A 25 13.15 15.78 8.41
CA SER A 25 13.68 16.53 9.56
C SER A 25 15.22 16.51 9.60
N LYS A 26 15.84 17.34 10.40
CA LYS A 26 17.32 17.36 10.58
C LYS A 26 17.91 15.97 10.91
N ASN A 27 17.15 15.15 11.62
CA ASN A 27 17.52 13.77 11.96
C ASN A 27 16.93 12.72 10.99
N GLY A 28 16.17 13.15 10.00
CA GLY A 28 15.51 12.27 9.03
C GLY A 28 16.51 11.48 8.18
N ALA A 29 16.22 10.20 7.95
CA ALA A 29 17.14 9.30 7.26
C ALA A 29 17.45 9.76 5.83
N LEU A 30 16.44 10.20 5.08
CA LEU A 30 16.60 10.68 3.70
C LEU A 30 17.43 11.97 3.67
N ARG A 31 17.08 12.98 4.51
CA ARG A 31 17.79 14.24 4.58
C ARG A 31 19.27 14.05 4.87
N ARG A 32 19.59 13.26 5.90
CA ARG A 32 20.99 12.98 6.28
C ARG A 32 21.79 12.30 5.16
N LEU A 33 21.13 11.44 4.38
CA LEU A 33 21.75 10.75 3.25
C LEU A 33 22.12 11.75 2.14
N ILE A 34 21.17 12.63 1.77
CA ILE A 34 21.32 13.61 0.70
C ILE A 34 22.32 14.73 1.08
N GLU A 35 22.22 15.27 2.30
CA GLU A 35 23.14 16.32 2.78
C GLU A 35 24.60 15.85 2.89
N ARG A 36 24.83 14.54 3.01
CA ARG A 36 26.18 13.93 2.94
C ARG A 36 26.68 13.71 1.52
N GLY A 37 25.94 14.15 0.51
CA GLY A 37 26.31 14.03 -0.90
C GLY A 37 26.08 12.66 -1.51
N ARG A 38 25.42 11.73 -0.81
CA ARG A 38 25.11 10.40 -1.35
C ARG A 38 23.68 10.34 -1.85
N ILE A 39 23.50 10.16 -3.15
CA ILE A 39 22.20 10.04 -3.79
C ILE A 39 22.12 8.66 -4.44
N PRO A 40 21.61 7.63 -3.72
CA PRO A 40 21.37 6.32 -4.30
C PRO A 40 20.10 6.34 -5.15
N ASN A 41 19.83 5.23 -5.85
CA ASN A 41 18.51 5.02 -6.42
C ASN A 41 17.47 4.90 -5.30
N LEU A 42 16.34 5.58 -5.47
CA LEU A 42 15.31 5.73 -4.45
C LEU A 42 13.94 5.26 -4.97
N ILE A 43 13.16 4.66 -4.11
CA ILE A 43 11.75 4.36 -4.37
C ILE A 43 10.93 5.02 -3.27
N PHE A 44 10.06 5.95 -3.65
CA PHE A 44 9.12 6.63 -2.77
C PHE A 44 7.73 6.01 -2.91
N TYR A 45 7.16 5.50 -1.84
CA TYR A 45 5.79 4.98 -1.88
C TYR A 45 4.93 5.61 -0.80
N GLY A 46 3.63 5.66 -1.05
CA GLY A 46 2.65 6.21 -0.12
C GLY A 46 1.54 7.01 -0.81
N PRO A 47 0.57 7.53 -0.06
CA PRO A 47 -0.61 8.20 -0.60
C PRO A 47 -0.29 9.37 -1.52
N PRO A 48 -1.23 9.77 -2.40
CA PRO A 48 -1.08 10.96 -3.23
C PRO A 48 -0.99 12.23 -2.36
N GLY A 49 -0.44 13.31 -2.92
CA GLY A 49 -0.35 14.60 -2.21
C GLY A 49 0.63 14.69 -1.04
N THR A 50 1.34 13.63 -0.70
CA THR A 50 2.28 13.55 0.47
C THR A 50 3.66 14.15 0.23
N GLY A 51 3.95 14.68 -0.97
CA GLY A 51 5.18 15.40 -1.26
C GLY A 51 6.27 14.61 -1.98
N LYS A 52 6.04 13.37 -2.46
CA LYS A 52 7.02 12.54 -3.19
C LYS A 52 7.75 13.29 -4.32
N THR A 53 7.00 13.85 -5.25
CA THR A 53 7.53 14.66 -6.36
C THR A 53 8.26 15.92 -5.89
N THR A 54 7.80 16.55 -4.81
CA THR A 54 8.41 17.74 -4.22
C THR A 54 9.78 17.42 -3.65
N VAL A 55 9.89 16.34 -2.89
CA VAL A 55 11.16 15.88 -2.31
C VAL A 55 12.16 15.51 -3.41
N ALA A 56 11.73 14.85 -4.50
CA ALA A 56 12.60 14.59 -5.64
C ALA A 56 13.19 15.87 -6.27
N LYS A 57 12.37 16.92 -6.41
CA LYS A 57 12.84 18.24 -6.89
C LYS A 57 13.83 18.91 -5.93
N ILE A 58 13.59 18.79 -4.62
CA ILE A 58 14.53 19.31 -3.60
C ILE A 58 15.86 18.57 -3.68
N ILE A 59 15.84 17.23 -3.83
CA ILE A 59 17.04 16.42 -4.01
C ILE A 59 17.84 16.86 -5.24
N SER A 60 17.18 17.04 -6.38
CA SER A 60 17.84 17.54 -7.60
C SER A 60 18.52 18.90 -7.36
N LYS A 61 17.82 19.83 -6.68
CA LYS A 61 18.36 21.15 -6.36
C LYS A 61 19.58 21.08 -5.46
N ILE A 62 19.56 20.24 -4.43
CA ILE A 62 20.68 20.07 -3.48
C ILE A 62 21.87 19.40 -4.16
N SER A 63 21.64 18.37 -4.97
CA SER A 63 22.68 17.63 -5.67
C SER A 63 23.29 18.40 -6.85
N GLY A 64 22.49 19.28 -7.44
CA GLY A 64 22.81 19.94 -8.70
C GLY A 64 22.74 19.02 -9.90
N MET A 65 22.19 17.80 -9.75
CA MET A 65 21.95 16.87 -10.87
C MET A 65 20.82 17.39 -11.75
N GLN A 66 20.90 17.12 -13.04
CA GLN A 66 19.86 17.50 -13.97
C GLN A 66 18.63 16.58 -13.79
N LEU A 67 17.49 17.18 -13.47
CA LEU A 67 16.23 16.45 -13.23
C LEU A 67 15.44 16.28 -14.53
N PHE A 68 15.16 15.04 -14.86
CA PHE A 68 14.15 14.66 -15.85
C PHE A 68 12.97 14.01 -15.16
N MET A 69 11.76 14.36 -15.60
CA MET A 69 10.53 13.86 -15.00
C MET A 69 9.69 13.17 -16.06
N LEU A 70 9.40 11.90 -15.83
CA LEU A 70 8.52 11.09 -16.65
C LEU A 70 7.39 10.52 -15.78
N ASN A 71 6.23 10.29 -16.40
CA ASN A 71 5.12 9.57 -15.78
C ASN A 71 4.93 8.25 -16.49
N ALA A 72 5.06 7.13 -15.78
CA ALA A 72 4.98 5.78 -16.35
C ALA A 72 3.59 5.42 -16.92
N THR A 73 2.54 6.20 -16.59
CA THR A 73 1.21 6.02 -17.21
C THR A 73 1.18 6.47 -18.67
N THR A 74 2.05 7.39 -19.07
CA THR A 74 2.07 7.98 -20.42
C THR A 74 3.40 7.77 -21.13
N ALA A 75 4.48 7.59 -20.39
CA ALA A 75 5.82 7.40 -20.93
C ALA A 75 6.09 5.96 -21.39
N SER A 76 7.02 5.83 -22.32
CA SER A 76 7.57 4.56 -22.81
C SER A 76 9.05 4.42 -22.43
N VAL A 77 9.63 3.23 -22.65
CA VAL A 77 11.09 3.02 -22.53
C VAL A 77 11.87 3.85 -23.55
N ALA A 78 11.25 4.18 -24.70
CA ALA A 78 11.87 5.05 -25.70
C ALA A 78 12.08 6.47 -25.15
N ASP A 79 11.13 7.01 -24.38
CA ASP A 79 11.24 8.32 -23.74
C ASP A 79 12.37 8.33 -22.69
N VAL A 80 12.57 7.23 -21.96
CA VAL A 80 13.71 7.09 -21.04
C VAL A 80 15.04 7.10 -21.82
N LYS A 81 15.11 6.42 -22.98
CA LYS A 81 16.30 6.43 -23.84
C LYS A 81 16.58 7.81 -24.42
N GLU A 82 15.54 8.55 -24.79
CA GLU A 82 15.67 9.93 -25.27
C GLU A 82 16.28 10.85 -24.20
N VAL A 83 15.85 10.71 -22.95
CA VAL A 83 16.46 11.41 -21.80
C VAL A 83 17.96 11.14 -21.75
N LEU A 84 18.39 9.89 -21.91
CA LEU A 84 19.80 9.50 -21.90
C LEU A 84 20.59 10.11 -23.07
N THR A 85 20.04 10.04 -24.28
CA THR A 85 20.68 10.62 -25.46
C THR A 85 20.88 12.13 -25.34
N ASN A 86 19.88 12.81 -24.76
CA ASN A 86 19.94 14.25 -24.50
C ASN A 86 21.00 14.61 -23.43
N THR A 87 21.25 13.71 -22.48
CA THR A 87 22.26 13.93 -21.44
C THR A 87 23.69 13.66 -21.90
N GLU A 88 23.92 12.73 -22.83
CA GLU A 88 25.24 12.48 -23.44
C GLU A 88 25.74 13.69 -24.24
N ASN A 89 24.81 14.50 -24.79
CA ASN A 89 25.12 15.71 -25.55
C ASN A 89 25.26 16.98 -24.69
N MET A 90 24.87 16.93 -23.41
CA MET A 90 24.98 18.04 -22.46
C MET A 90 25.99 17.67 -21.37
N PHE A 91 27.17 18.29 -21.38
CA PHE A 91 28.21 18.15 -20.35
C PHE A 91 27.67 18.57 -18.98
N SER A 92 26.93 17.69 -18.31
CA SER A 92 26.54 17.85 -16.91
C SER A 92 27.54 17.08 -16.04
N ASP A 93 28.52 17.79 -15.47
CA ASP A 93 29.54 17.21 -14.58
C ASP A 93 28.95 16.52 -13.31
N LYS A 94 27.65 16.68 -13.06
CA LYS A 94 26.97 16.20 -11.83
C LYS A 94 26.00 15.03 -12.02
N GLY A 95 25.85 14.51 -13.25
CA GLY A 95 25.00 13.36 -13.54
C GLY A 95 23.51 13.68 -13.72
N THR A 96 22.75 12.65 -14.07
CA THR A 96 21.33 12.73 -14.41
C THR A 96 20.45 12.09 -13.34
N LEU A 97 19.43 12.81 -12.89
CA LEU A 97 18.40 12.33 -11.99
C LEU A 97 17.10 12.11 -12.77
N LEU A 98 16.68 10.87 -12.90
CA LEU A 98 15.39 10.52 -13.50
C LEU A 98 14.35 10.33 -12.40
N TYR A 99 13.33 11.19 -12.38
CA TYR A 99 12.13 10.96 -11.58
C TYR A 99 11.07 10.26 -12.44
N LEU A 100 10.70 9.06 -12.04
CA LEU A 100 9.66 8.27 -12.71
C LEU A 100 8.44 8.15 -11.79
N ASP A 101 7.36 8.85 -12.13
CA ASP A 101 6.11 8.81 -11.38
C ASP A 101 5.26 7.59 -11.79
N GLU A 102 4.53 7.02 -10.81
CA GLU A 102 3.63 5.85 -10.97
C GLU A 102 4.30 4.64 -11.64
N ILE A 103 5.52 4.29 -11.18
CA ILE A 103 6.35 3.21 -11.76
C ILE A 103 5.62 1.87 -11.91
N GLN A 104 4.60 1.58 -11.10
CA GLN A 104 3.79 0.36 -11.20
C GLN A 104 3.02 0.27 -12.53
N SER A 105 2.86 1.37 -13.26
CA SER A 105 2.26 1.39 -14.60
C SER A 105 3.18 0.81 -15.67
N PHE A 106 4.49 0.75 -15.42
CA PHE A 106 5.43 0.03 -16.27
C PHE A 106 5.32 -1.48 -16.05
N ASN A 107 5.19 -2.25 -17.12
CA ASN A 107 5.24 -3.70 -17.05
C ASN A 107 6.66 -4.18 -16.67
N LYS A 108 6.77 -5.48 -16.32
CA LYS A 108 8.03 -6.07 -15.86
C LYS A 108 9.21 -5.87 -16.84
N LYS A 109 8.97 -5.96 -18.16
CA LYS A 109 10.01 -5.76 -19.18
C LYS A 109 10.47 -4.30 -19.21
N GLN A 110 9.56 -3.35 -19.10
CA GLN A 110 9.87 -1.93 -19.07
C GLN A 110 10.67 -1.58 -17.80
N GLN A 111 10.24 -2.11 -16.64
CA GLN A 111 10.99 -1.93 -15.39
C GLN A 111 12.39 -2.56 -15.48
N GLN A 112 12.52 -3.73 -16.10
CA GLN A 112 13.81 -4.40 -16.30
C GLN A 112 14.76 -3.58 -17.17
N SER A 113 14.25 -2.86 -18.17
CA SER A 113 15.08 -1.99 -19.02
C SER A 113 15.71 -0.82 -18.27
N LEU A 114 15.12 -0.40 -17.12
CA LEU A 114 15.73 0.66 -16.29
C LEU A 114 17.00 0.19 -15.59
N LEU A 115 17.15 -1.11 -15.32
CA LEU A 115 18.32 -1.66 -14.62
C LEU A 115 19.62 -1.37 -15.35
N GLU A 116 19.64 -1.55 -16.68
CA GLU A 116 20.82 -1.28 -17.50
C GLU A 116 21.36 0.14 -17.26
N PHE A 117 20.47 1.12 -17.27
CA PHE A 117 20.84 2.53 -17.12
C PHE A 117 21.25 2.90 -15.70
N MET A 118 20.71 2.19 -14.70
CA MET A 118 21.08 2.35 -13.29
C MET A 118 22.44 1.70 -12.99
N GLU A 119 22.71 0.52 -13.57
CA GLU A 119 23.95 -0.22 -13.36
C GLU A 119 25.14 0.45 -14.04
N ASP A 120 24.95 1.03 -15.22
CA ASP A 120 25.95 1.81 -15.93
C ASP A 120 26.23 3.19 -15.30
N GLY A 121 25.44 3.58 -14.29
CA GLY A 121 25.57 4.88 -13.65
C GLY A 121 25.14 6.07 -14.51
N ARG A 122 24.51 5.83 -15.66
CA ARG A 122 24.02 6.89 -16.55
C ARG A 122 22.88 7.68 -15.95
N ILE A 123 22.06 7.05 -15.08
CA ILE A 123 21.01 7.71 -14.33
C ILE A 123 21.07 7.33 -12.84
N THR A 124 20.64 8.27 -11.99
CA THR A 124 20.15 7.99 -10.65
C THR A 124 18.64 8.02 -10.70
N LEU A 125 18.00 6.91 -10.34
CA LEU A 125 16.55 6.77 -10.40
C LEU A 125 15.92 7.21 -9.07
N ILE A 126 14.90 8.07 -9.14
CA ILE A 126 13.90 8.23 -8.07
C ILE A 126 12.56 7.81 -8.66
N ALA A 127 12.06 6.66 -8.28
CA ALA A 127 10.74 6.20 -8.67
C ALA A 127 9.70 6.51 -7.59
N SER A 128 8.46 6.81 -7.99
CA SER A 128 7.35 6.96 -7.06
C SER A 128 6.19 6.04 -7.40
N THR A 129 5.45 5.65 -6.37
CA THR A 129 4.25 4.83 -6.49
C THR A 129 3.27 5.13 -5.36
N THR A 130 1.98 4.97 -5.62
CA THR A 130 0.94 4.96 -4.60
C THR A 130 0.68 3.56 -4.05
N GLU A 131 1.20 2.52 -4.71
CA GLU A 131 1.03 1.11 -4.36
C GLU A 131 2.19 0.59 -3.50
N ASN A 132 2.00 -0.58 -2.88
CA ASN A 132 3.07 -1.23 -2.13
C ASN A 132 4.18 -1.71 -3.08
N PRO A 133 5.40 -1.18 -2.98
CA PRO A 133 6.48 -1.45 -3.92
C PRO A 133 6.87 -2.92 -3.98
N TYR A 134 6.75 -3.66 -2.89
CA TYR A 134 7.14 -5.07 -2.81
C TYR A 134 6.26 -6.02 -3.63
N TYR A 135 5.07 -5.56 -4.06
CA TYR A 135 4.18 -6.34 -4.93
C TYR A 135 4.22 -5.92 -6.39
N TYR A 136 4.53 -4.65 -6.67
CA TYR A 136 4.37 -4.08 -8.01
C TYR A 136 5.69 -3.73 -8.69
N ILE A 137 6.78 -3.59 -7.93
CA ILE A 137 8.09 -3.26 -8.48
C ILE A 137 8.93 -4.52 -8.64
N TYR A 138 9.65 -4.60 -9.75
CA TYR A 138 10.54 -5.72 -10.06
C TYR A 138 11.63 -5.85 -8.99
N ASN A 139 11.82 -7.07 -8.43
CA ASN A 139 12.71 -7.32 -7.30
C ASN A 139 14.16 -6.84 -7.54
N ALA A 140 14.64 -6.89 -8.78
CA ALA A 140 16.00 -6.43 -9.10
C ALA A 140 16.14 -4.89 -8.99
N LEU A 141 15.06 -4.11 -9.21
CA LEU A 141 15.05 -2.67 -8.94
C LEU A 141 15.02 -2.40 -7.44
N LEU A 142 14.19 -3.16 -6.68
CA LEU A 142 14.11 -3.04 -5.23
C LEU A 142 15.45 -3.30 -4.56
N SER A 143 16.17 -4.35 -4.97
CA SER A 143 17.48 -4.72 -4.40
C SER A 143 18.58 -3.68 -4.65
N ARG A 144 18.39 -2.80 -5.63
CA ARG A 144 19.34 -1.73 -6.02
C ARG A 144 18.89 -0.34 -5.62
N SER A 145 17.78 -0.24 -4.89
CA SER A 145 17.18 1.03 -4.50
C SER A 145 16.92 1.07 -2.99
N THR A 146 16.94 2.26 -2.42
CA THR A 146 16.48 2.47 -1.05
C THR A 146 15.03 2.89 -1.07
N VAL A 147 14.18 2.15 -0.34
CA VAL A 147 12.74 2.38 -0.30
C VAL A 147 12.41 3.28 0.88
N PHE A 148 11.63 4.35 0.64
CA PHE A 148 11.13 5.26 1.66
C PHE A 148 9.62 5.37 1.61
N GLU A 149 8.99 5.19 2.76
CA GLU A 149 7.56 5.36 2.95
C GLU A 149 7.21 6.82 3.22
N PHE A 150 6.30 7.37 2.41
CA PHE A 150 5.67 8.65 2.64
C PHE A 150 4.31 8.41 3.30
N LYS A 151 4.15 8.90 4.52
CA LYS A 151 2.92 8.76 5.29
C LYS A 151 1.93 9.86 4.93
N SER A 152 0.64 9.62 5.18
CA SER A 152 -0.37 10.68 5.09
C SER A 152 0.04 11.88 5.96
N VAL A 153 -0.16 13.09 5.43
CA VAL A 153 0.18 14.31 6.17
C VAL A 153 -0.94 14.57 7.18
N THR A 154 -0.59 14.83 8.43
CA THR A 154 -1.62 15.17 9.42
C THR A 154 -2.26 16.51 9.11
N ALA A 155 -3.53 16.68 9.48
CA ALA A 155 -4.23 17.96 9.28
C ALA A 155 -3.43 19.14 9.89
N ARG A 156 -2.83 18.93 11.05
CA ARG A 156 -1.99 19.92 11.74
C ARG A 156 -0.76 20.32 10.92
N ASP A 157 -0.10 19.35 10.26
CA ASP A 157 1.09 19.62 9.45
C ASP A 157 0.75 20.35 8.14
N CYS A 158 -0.51 20.33 7.69
CA CYS A 158 -0.98 21.06 6.53
C CYS A 158 -1.18 22.57 6.81
N ILE A 159 -1.51 22.97 8.06
CA ILE A 159 -1.88 24.35 8.41
C ILE A 159 -0.86 25.40 7.92
N PRO A 160 0.47 25.24 8.14
CA PRO A 160 1.43 26.23 7.68
C PRO A 160 1.38 26.45 6.16
N THR A 161 1.17 25.39 5.38
CA THR A 161 1.06 25.48 3.93
C THR A 161 -0.22 26.16 3.49
N LEU A 162 -1.35 25.87 4.15
CA LEU A 162 -2.64 26.50 3.85
C LEU A 162 -2.64 27.98 4.22
N LYS A 163 -2.02 28.38 5.34
CA LYS A 163 -1.81 29.78 5.70
C LYS A 163 -0.98 30.53 4.64
N ARG A 164 0.07 29.89 4.13
CA ARG A 164 0.85 30.44 3.00
C ARG A 164 0.02 30.58 1.74
N ALA A 165 -0.94 29.66 1.50
CA ALA A 165 -1.86 29.74 0.37
C ALA A 165 -2.75 30.99 0.47
N VAL A 166 -3.40 31.19 1.60
CA VAL A 166 -4.24 32.38 1.84
C VAL A 166 -3.43 33.68 1.71
N LYS A 167 -2.24 33.71 2.31
CA LYS A 167 -1.35 34.87 2.20
C LYS A 167 -0.97 35.20 0.75
N LEU A 168 -0.55 34.20 -0.02
CA LEU A 168 -0.14 34.40 -1.41
C LEU A 168 -1.31 34.85 -2.28
N LEU A 169 -2.53 34.34 -2.03
CA LEU A 169 -3.74 34.80 -2.74
C LEU A 169 -4.08 36.27 -2.39
N ASN A 170 -3.96 36.64 -1.12
CA ASN A 170 -4.15 38.06 -0.73
C ASN A 170 -3.13 38.99 -1.42
N GLU A 171 -1.87 38.55 -1.53
CA GLU A 171 -0.85 39.32 -2.27
C GLU A 171 -1.19 39.45 -3.77
N ASP A 172 -1.70 38.37 -4.40
CA ASP A 172 -2.05 38.34 -5.81
C ASP A 172 -3.26 39.27 -6.13
N PHE A 173 -4.23 39.36 -5.22
CA PHE A 173 -5.49 40.04 -5.44
C PHE A 173 -5.62 41.38 -4.69
N GLY A 174 -4.63 41.75 -3.89
CA GLY A 174 -4.67 42.96 -3.08
C GLY A 174 -5.80 42.97 -2.06
N THR A 175 -6.05 41.82 -1.40
CA THR A 175 -7.12 41.62 -0.41
C THR A 175 -6.54 41.21 0.93
N ASP A 176 -7.37 41.27 1.99
CA ASP A 176 -7.00 40.91 3.36
C ASP A 176 -7.91 39.78 3.92
N LYS A 177 -8.26 38.81 3.08
CA LYS A 177 -9.11 37.68 3.50
C LYS A 177 -8.40 36.81 4.55
N THR A 178 -9.18 36.32 5.51
CA THR A 178 -8.68 35.51 6.61
C THR A 178 -9.31 34.12 6.60
N ALA A 179 -8.61 33.16 7.18
CA ALA A 179 -9.11 31.82 7.48
C ALA A 179 -8.56 31.41 8.85
N ASP A 180 -9.39 30.96 9.75
CA ASP A 180 -8.95 30.51 11.06
C ASP A 180 -8.28 29.12 11.01
N ASP A 181 -7.58 28.76 12.09
CA ASP A 181 -6.85 27.50 12.17
C ASP A 181 -7.79 26.29 12.25
N GLU A 182 -9.00 26.47 12.79
CA GLU A 182 -10.00 25.40 12.91
C GLU A 182 -10.56 25.03 11.55
N LEU A 183 -10.90 26.05 10.72
CA LEU A 183 -11.32 25.85 9.33
C LEU A 183 -10.23 25.17 8.52
N LEU A 184 -8.98 25.68 8.60
CA LEU A 184 -7.85 25.10 7.84
C LEU A 184 -7.58 23.66 8.25
N MET A 185 -7.72 23.35 9.54
CA MET A 185 -7.59 21.97 10.05
C MET A 185 -8.72 21.08 9.52
N GLY A 186 -9.96 21.60 9.51
CA GLY A 186 -11.12 20.92 8.96
C GLY A 186 -10.95 20.59 7.47
N VAL A 187 -10.48 21.55 6.67
CA VAL A 187 -10.19 21.34 5.23
C VAL A 187 -9.12 20.29 5.03
N ALA A 188 -8.01 20.36 5.79
CA ALA A 188 -6.92 19.41 5.68
C ALA A 188 -7.37 17.98 6.07
N ALA A 189 -8.17 17.85 7.12
CA ALA A 189 -8.74 16.57 7.54
C ALA A 189 -9.70 16.01 6.47
N ALA A 190 -10.58 16.86 5.92
CA ALA A 190 -11.52 16.48 4.88
C ALA A 190 -10.83 16.04 3.58
N CYS A 191 -9.63 16.54 3.30
CA CYS A 191 -8.79 16.10 2.17
C CYS A 191 -7.93 14.86 2.47
N GLY A 192 -8.07 14.22 3.62
CA GLY A 192 -7.32 12.99 3.98
C GLY A 192 -5.81 13.16 4.01
N GLY A 193 -5.30 14.39 4.22
CA GLY A 193 -3.87 14.70 4.22
C GLY A 193 -3.26 14.90 2.82
N ASP A 194 -4.08 14.96 1.78
CA ASP A 194 -3.62 15.41 0.45
C ASP A 194 -3.48 16.94 0.45
N VAL A 195 -2.23 17.41 0.61
CA VAL A 195 -1.92 18.85 0.68
C VAL A 195 -2.27 19.58 -0.61
N ARG A 196 -2.16 18.94 -1.77
CA ARG A 196 -2.48 19.55 -3.07
C ARG A 196 -3.99 19.78 -3.18
N MET A 197 -4.78 18.79 -2.79
CA MET A 197 -6.24 18.90 -2.76
C MET A 197 -6.68 19.99 -1.78
N ALA A 198 -6.12 20.02 -0.57
CA ALA A 198 -6.44 21.03 0.44
C ALA A 198 -6.12 22.46 -0.04
N ILE A 199 -5.00 22.67 -0.74
CA ILE A 199 -4.68 23.97 -1.37
C ILE A 199 -5.74 24.34 -2.41
N GLY A 200 -6.17 23.40 -3.26
CA GLY A 200 -7.22 23.65 -4.27
C GLY A 200 -8.58 24.02 -3.66
N VAL A 201 -8.95 23.38 -2.54
CA VAL A 201 -10.18 23.74 -1.80
C VAL A 201 -10.09 25.18 -1.26
N ILE A 202 -8.96 25.55 -0.64
CA ILE A 202 -8.75 26.90 -0.11
C ILE A 202 -8.71 27.93 -1.26
N GLU A 203 -8.07 27.62 -2.39
CA GLU A 203 -8.04 28.49 -3.57
C GLU A 203 -9.46 28.78 -4.06
N ASN A 204 -10.28 27.75 -4.25
CA ASN A 204 -11.66 27.92 -4.69
C ASN A 204 -12.52 28.69 -3.66
N ALA A 205 -12.40 28.37 -2.38
CA ALA A 205 -13.10 29.06 -1.31
C ALA A 205 -12.71 30.53 -1.22
N PHE A 206 -11.44 30.85 -1.46
CA PHE A 206 -10.97 32.24 -1.51
C PHE A 206 -11.69 33.05 -2.59
N TYR A 207 -11.93 32.49 -3.79
CA TYR A 207 -12.60 33.19 -4.88
C TYR A 207 -14.07 33.49 -4.60
N VAL A 208 -14.76 32.64 -3.82
CA VAL A 208 -16.19 32.81 -3.52
C VAL A 208 -16.46 33.57 -2.22
N SER A 209 -15.45 33.85 -1.41
CA SER A 209 -15.57 34.59 -0.16
C SER A 209 -15.41 36.09 -0.38
N ASP A 210 -16.17 36.92 0.32
CA ASP A 210 -16.06 38.39 0.27
C ASP A 210 -15.06 38.97 1.29
N GLY A 211 -14.79 38.27 2.38
CA GLY A 211 -13.88 38.67 3.44
C GLY A 211 -13.26 37.48 4.15
N GLU A 212 -13.96 36.90 5.12
CA GLU A 212 -13.54 35.73 5.82
C GLU A 212 -13.86 34.45 5.01
N ILE A 213 -12.90 33.55 4.88
CA ILE A 213 -13.12 32.21 4.34
C ILE A 213 -13.76 31.38 5.45
N ASN A 214 -15.01 31.00 5.27
CA ASN A 214 -15.81 30.28 6.27
C ASN A 214 -16.25 28.90 5.75
N ASP A 215 -16.91 28.12 6.61
CA ASP A 215 -17.39 26.77 6.29
C ASP A 215 -18.32 26.74 5.05
N ASP A 216 -19.18 27.73 4.88
CA ASP A 216 -20.10 27.78 3.74
C ASP A 216 -19.35 27.99 2.41
N ALA A 217 -18.26 28.75 2.41
CA ALA A 217 -17.40 28.96 1.25
C ALA A 217 -16.58 27.70 0.90
N VAL A 218 -16.19 26.89 1.89
CA VAL A 218 -15.37 25.69 1.71
C VAL A 218 -16.20 24.49 1.30
N LYS A 219 -17.38 24.33 1.90
CA LYS A 219 -18.27 23.17 1.79
C LYS A 219 -18.56 22.68 0.35
N PRO A 220 -18.78 23.54 -0.65
CA PRO A 220 -19.02 23.12 -2.03
C PRO A 220 -17.81 22.46 -2.72
N PHE A 221 -16.60 22.70 -2.21
CA PHE A 221 -15.34 22.27 -2.82
C PHE A 221 -14.70 21.09 -2.09
N ILE A 222 -15.21 20.73 -0.91
CA ILE A 222 -14.81 19.51 -0.22
C ILE A 222 -15.40 18.31 -0.99
N PRO A 223 -14.59 17.30 -1.35
CA PRO A 223 -15.10 16.11 -2.03
C PRO A 223 -16.22 15.45 -1.22
N SER A 224 -17.37 15.25 -1.84
CA SER A 224 -18.55 14.63 -1.21
C SER A 224 -18.33 13.19 -0.73
N VAL A 225 -17.24 12.56 -1.17
CA VAL A 225 -16.79 11.24 -0.75
C VAL A 225 -16.24 11.22 0.69
N VAL A 226 -15.89 12.39 1.24
CA VAL A 226 -15.35 12.54 2.62
C VAL A 226 -16.41 13.18 3.54
N GLY A 227 -17.64 12.78 3.37
CA GLY A 227 -18.76 13.26 4.20
C GLY A 227 -18.81 12.71 5.61
N ASN A 228 -17.71 12.79 6.34
CA ASN A 228 -17.65 12.79 7.81
C ASN A 228 -16.32 13.40 8.23
N TYR A 229 -16.39 14.58 8.80
CA TYR A 229 -15.31 15.22 9.55
C TYR A 229 -14.84 14.26 10.65
N ASP A 230 -13.80 13.48 10.37
CA ASP A 230 -13.13 12.70 11.39
C ASP A 230 -11.77 13.34 11.68
N ARG A 231 -11.64 13.91 12.86
CA ARG A 231 -10.52 14.70 13.35
C ARG A 231 -9.19 13.92 13.49
N ASP A 232 -9.19 12.59 13.27
CA ASP A 232 -8.03 11.74 13.48
C ASP A 232 -7.76 10.84 12.27
N GLY A 233 -6.58 10.97 11.66
CA GLY A 233 -6.10 10.13 10.55
C GLY A 233 -5.96 8.63 10.89
N ASP A 234 -6.16 8.24 12.14
CA ASP A 234 -6.23 6.86 12.63
C ASP A 234 -7.56 6.16 12.31
N THR A 235 -8.60 6.90 11.95
CA THR A 235 -9.98 6.38 11.88
C THR A 235 -10.19 5.43 10.71
N HIS A 236 -9.52 5.65 9.58
CA HIS A 236 -9.65 4.75 8.42
C HIS A 236 -9.07 3.35 8.70
N TYR A 237 -7.87 3.27 9.29
CA TYR A 237 -7.29 1.99 9.74
C TYR A 237 -8.15 1.34 10.83
N ASN A 238 -8.77 2.14 11.69
CA ASN A 238 -9.70 1.67 12.70
C ASN A 238 -10.96 1.06 12.07
N HIS A 239 -11.55 1.66 11.01
CA HIS A 239 -12.72 1.09 10.33
C HIS A 239 -12.41 -0.27 9.68
N LEU A 240 -11.26 -0.44 9.02
CA LEU A 240 -10.81 -1.73 8.49
C LEU A 240 -10.60 -2.78 9.59
N SER A 241 -10.07 -2.36 10.74
CA SER A 241 -9.89 -3.20 11.92
C SER A 241 -11.25 -3.56 12.56
N CYS A 242 -12.18 -2.60 12.63
CA CYS A 242 -13.54 -2.83 13.12
C CYS A 242 -14.31 -3.79 12.21
N LEU A 243 -14.22 -3.62 10.89
CA LEU A 243 -14.81 -4.55 9.91
C LEU A 243 -14.33 -5.98 10.16
N GLN A 244 -13.02 -6.19 10.28
CA GLN A 244 -12.47 -7.52 10.56
C GLN A 244 -12.94 -8.08 11.89
N LYS A 245 -12.91 -7.28 12.96
CA LYS A 245 -13.31 -7.71 14.30
C LYS A 245 -14.80 -8.04 14.37
N SER A 246 -15.66 -7.29 13.67
CA SER A 246 -17.09 -7.55 13.56
C SER A 246 -17.38 -8.86 12.85
N ILE A 247 -16.73 -9.11 11.69
CA ILE A 247 -16.85 -10.38 10.97
C ILE A 247 -16.33 -11.54 11.83
N ARG A 248 -15.17 -11.38 12.46
CA ARG A 248 -14.58 -12.39 13.38
C ARG A 248 -15.50 -12.68 14.56
N GLY A 249 -16.15 -11.64 15.08
CA GLY A 249 -17.13 -11.73 16.16
C GLY A 249 -18.52 -12.22 15.73
N SER A 250 -18.72 -12.50 14.42
CA SER A 250 -20.00 -12.94 13.85
C SER A 250 -21.13 -11.93 14.07
N ASP A 251 -20.83 -10.65 13.97
CA ASP A 251 -21.78 -9.54 13.98
C ASP A 251 -21.95 -8.96 12.56
N PRO A 252 -22.95 -9.40 11.79
CA PRO A 252 -23.16 -8.91 10.44
C PRO A 252 -23.63 -7.45 10.38
N ASP A 253 -24.36 -6.96 11.37
CA ASP A 253 -24.87 -5.60 11.39
C ASP A 253 -23.73 -4.60 11.58
N ALA A 254 -22.86 -4.83 12.56
CA ALA A 254 -21.64 -4.04 12.74
C ALA A 254 -20.72 -4.14 11.52
N ALA A 255 -20.57 -5.32 10.94
CA ALA A 255 -19.71 -5.53 9.77
C ALA A 255 -20.19 -4.73 8.55
N VAL A 256 -21.47 -4.73 8.24
CA VAL A 256 -22.07 -3.93 7.16
C VAL A 256 -21.95 -2.43 7.44
N PHE A 257 -22.12 -2.01 8.69
CA PHE A 257 -21.95 -0.62 9.08
C PHE A 257 -20.52 -0.12 8.83
N TYR A 258 -19.51 -0.89 9.26
CA TYR A 258 -18.10 -0.51 9.01
C TYR A 258 -17.71 -0.61 7.54
N LEU A 259 -18.27 -1.55 6.78
CA LEU A 259 -18.13 -1.57 5.33
C LEU A 259 -18.65 -0.27 4.71
N ALA A 260 -19.86 0.17 5.08
CA ALA A 260 -20.45 1.41 4.59
C ALA A 260 -19.57 2.63 4.89
N LYS A 261 -18.97 2.69 6.10
CA LYS A 261 -18.01 3.74 6.47
C LYS A 261 -16.77 3.76 5.57
N ILE A 262 -16.19 2.59 5.26
CA ILE A 262 -15.02 2.48 4.37
C ILE A 262 -15.40 2.88 2.94
N LEU A 263 -16.53 2.43 2.42
CA LEU A 263 -16.96 2.76 1.06
C LEU A 263 -17.37 4.23 0.92
N ALA A 264 -17.91 4.86 1.96
CA ALA A 264 -18.19 6.28 1.98
C ALA A 264 -16.93 7.15 1.86
N SER A 265 -15.75 6.64 2.24
CA SER A 265 -14.47 7.31 1.99
C SER A 265 -13.89 7.03 0.58
N GLY A 266 -14.59 6.28 -0.26
CA GLY A 266 -14.15 5.92 -1.62
C GLY A 266 -13.12 4.81 -1.70
N ASP A 267 -12.71 4.20 -0.57
CA ASP A 267 -11.65 3.19 -0.55
C ASP A 267 -12.17 1.77 -0.80
N LEU A 268 -12.55 1.53 -2.05
CA LEU A 268 -12.98 0.24 -2.55
C LEU A 268 -11.86 -0.82 -2.46
N LEU A 269 -10.62 -0.44 -2.74
CA LEU A 269 -9.51 -1.39 -2.83
C LEU A 269 -9.11 -1.95 -1.46
N SER A 270 -9.03 -1.10 -0.42
CA SER A 270 -8.73 -1.57 0.93
C SER A 270 -9.86 -2.42 1.50
N ALA A 271 -11.14 -2.10 1.19
CA ALA A 271 -12.26 -2.95 1.54
C ALA A 271 -12.11 -4.35 0.93
N CYS A 272 -11.86 -4.44 -0.38
CA CYS A 272 -11.64 -5.71 -1.08
C CYS A 272 -10.45 -6.50 -0.47
N ARG A 273 -9.31 -5.86 -0.29
CA ARG A 273 -8.12 -6.49 0.32
C ARG A 273 -8.43 -7.05 1.70
N ARG A 274 -9.11 -6.28 2.55
CA ARG A 274 -9.48 -6.71 3.91
C ARG A 274 -10.45 -7.88 3.90
N ILE A 275 -11.47 -7.87 3.05
CA ILE A 275 -12.44 -8.96 2.90
C ILE A 275 -11.75 -10.26 2.48
N LEU A 276 -10.80 -10.21 1.54
CA LEU A 276 -10.00 -11.37 1.12
C LEU A 276 -9.13 -11.93 2.26
N VAL A 277 -8.52 -11.07 3.06
CA VAL A 277 -7.75 -11.49 4.24
C VAL A 277 -8.66 -12.18 5.24
N ILE A 278 -9.81 -11.58 5.60
CA ILE A 278 -10.77 -12.14 6.55
C ILE A 278 -11.28 -13.52 6.10
N ALA A 279 -11.60 -13.67 4.81
CA ALA A 279 -12.09 -14.92 4.26
C ALA A 279 -11.12 -16.09 4.47
N ASN A 280 -9.80 -15.81 4.47
CA ASN A 280 -8.76 -16.83 4.65
C ASN A 280 -8.24 -16.94 6.10
N GLU A 281 -8.17 -15.81 6.84
CA GLU A 281 -7.65 -15.75 8.19
C GLU A 281 -8.68 -16.17 9.23
N ASP A 282 -9.91 -15.64 9.13
CA ASP A 282 -10.93 -15.79 10.19
C ASP A 282 -11.97 -16.88 9.89
N VAL A 283 -12.31 -17.08 8.61
CA VAL A 283 -13.25 -18.12 8.17
C VAL A 283 -12.51 -19.38 7.73
N GLY A 284 -11.55 -19.25 6.86
CA GLY A 284 -10.57 -20.27 6.47
C GLY A 284 -11.17 -21.67 6.23
N CYS A 285 -10.56 -22.66 6.87
CA CYS A 285 -10.93 -24.07 6.72
C CYS A 285 -12.33 -24.42 7.25
N ALA A 286 -12.97 -23.55 8.04
CA ALA A 286 -14.33 -23.78 8.52
C ALA A 286 -15.39 -23.71 7.41
N TYR A 287 -15.17 -22.86 6.41
CA TYR A 287 -16.01 -22.73 5.23
C TYR A 287 -15.14 -22.51 3.98
N PRO A 288 -14.67 -23.58 3.31
CA PRO A 288 -13.69 -23.49 2.22
C PRO A 288 -14.14 -22.66 1.01
N MET A 289 -15.46 -22.49 0.80
CA MET A 289 -15.99 -21.64 -0.26
C MET A 289 -15.84 -20.14 0.01
N ALA A 290 -15.55 -19.74 1.25
CA ALA A 290 -15.47 -18.34 1.66
C ALA A 290 -14.49 -17.52 0.80
N ALA A 291 -13.30 -18.04 0.54
CA ALA A 291 -12.28 -17.38 -0.26
C ALA A 291 -12.73 -17.14 -1.71
N SER A 292 -13.38 -18.14 -2.34
CA SER A 292 -13.90 -18.04 -3.72
C SER A 292 -15.04 -17.04 -3.81
N ILE A 293 -15.96 -17.05 -2.85
CA ILE A 293 -17.08 -16.10 -2.79
C ILE A 293 -16.55 -14.68 -2.59
N ALA A 294 -15.67 -14.48 -1.62
CA ALA A 294 -15.06 -13.18 -1.36
C ALA A 294 -14.32 -12.64 -2.59
N TYR A 295 -13.55 -13.50 -3.28
CA TYR A 295 -12.86 -13.12 -4.50
C TYR A 295 -13.83 -12.70 -5.61
N ALA A 296 -14.86 -13.50 -5.88
CA ALA A 296 -15.85 -13.19 -6.91
C ALA A 296 -16.60 -11.88 -6.62
N CYS A 297 -16.98 -11.65 -5.36
CA CYS A 297 -17.61 -10.41 -4.94
C CYS A 297 -16.67 -9.19 -5.07
N CYS A 298 -15.40 -9.33 -4.71
CA CYS A 298 -14.42 -8.27 -4.86
C CYS A 298 -14.15 -7.92 -6.34
N GLU A 299 -14.02 -8.91 -7.21
CA GLU A 299 -13.87 -8.67 -8.66
C GLU A 299 -15.11 -8.03 -9.27
N SER A 300 -16.32 -8.49 -8.88
CA SER A 300 -17.57 -7.84 -9.29
C SER A 300 -17.62 -6.38 -8.85
N ALA A 301 -17.23 -6.09 -7.60
CA ALA A 301 -17.20 -4.74 -7.07
C ALA A 301 -16.24 -3.82 -7.85
N LYS A 302 -15.06 -4.32 -8.19
CA LYS A 302 -14.09 -3.58 -9.02
C LYS A 302 -14.60 -3.33 -10.43
N ALA A 303 -15.32 -4.30 -11.02
CA ALA A 303 -15.85 -4.18 -12.37
C ALA A 303 -16.98 -3.15 -12.49
N VAL A 304 -17.87 -3.06 -11.49
CA VAL A 304 -19.00 -2.12 -11.52
C VAL A 304 -18.66 -0.74 -10.95
N GLY A 305 -17.70 -0.65 -10.00
CA GLY A 305 -17.35 0.61 -9.36
C GLY A 305 -18.38 1.10 -8.34
N LEU A 306 -18.04 2.19 -7.63
CA LEU A 306 -18.98 2.85 -6.72
C LEU A 306 -20.00 3.69 -7.51
N PRO A 307 -21.27 3.75 -7.04
CA PRO A 307 -21.77 3.24 -5.76
C PRO A 307 -22.18 1.77 -5.77
N GLU A 308 -22.39 1.12 -6.93
CA GLU A 308 -22.93 -0.24 -7.06
C GLU A 308 -22.00 -1.31 -6.47
N ALA A 309 -20.71 -1.06 -6.37
CA ALA A 309 -19.73 -1.94 -5.72
C ALA A 309 -20.11 -2.30 -4.28
N ALA A 310 -20.92 -1.48 -3.60
CA ALA A 310 -21.40 -1.76 -2.25
C ALA A 310 -22.23 -3.05 -2.18
N ILE A 311 -22.97 -3.39 -3.24
CA ILE A 311 -23.89 -4.55 -3.26
C ILE A 311 -23.12 -5.88 -3.14
N PRO A 312 -22.17 -6.21 -4.06
CA PRO A 312 -21.42 -7.46 -3.95
C PRO A 312 -20.56 -7.51 -2.68
N LEU A 313 -20.02 -6.38 -2.20
CA LEU A 313 -19.22 -6.37 -0.98
C LEU A 313 -20.08 -6.60 0.28
N ALA A 314 -21.28 -6.02 0.35
CA ALA A 314 -22.22 -6.28 1.44
C ALA A 314 -22.62 -7.77 1.48
N ASN A 315 -22.85 -8.37 0.32
CA ASN A 315 -23.12 -9.81 0.22
C ASN A 315 -21.96 -10.65 0.78
N ALA A 316 -20.73 -10.36 0.37
CA ALA A 316 -19.53 -11.04 0.89
C ALA A 316 -19.42 -10.89 2.42
N VAL A 317 -19.58 -9.67 2.94
CA VAL A 317 -19.47 -9.36 4.37
C VAL A 317 -20.52 -10.11 5.19
N CYS A 318 -21.78 -10.15 4.73
CA CYS A 318 -22.84 -10.89 5.41
C CYS A 318 -22.53 -12.41 5.44
N ILE A 319 -22.09 -12.99 4.32
CA ILE A 319 -21.71 -14.41 4.24
C ILE A 319 -20.55 -14.70 5.18
N LEU A 320 -19.51 -13.88 5.18
CA LEU A 320 -18.34 -14.08 6.04
C LEU A 320 -18.66 -13.89 7.53
N ALA A 321 -19.52 -12.92 7.87
CA ALA A 321 -19.92 -12.68 9.25
C ALA A 321 -20.74 -13.83 9.82
N THR A 322 -21.60 -14.46 9.00
CA THR A 322 -22.48 -15.56 9.43
C THR A 322 -21.86 -16.96 9.27
N ALA A 323 -20.73 -17.08 8.54
CA ALA A 323 -20.00 -18.33 8.37
C ALA A 323 -19.36 -18.82 9.69
N PRO A 324 -19.16 -20.14 9.86
CA PRO A 324 -18.32 -20.65 10.94
C PRO A 324 -16.88 -20.12 10.82
N LYS A 325 -16.21 -19.97 11.93
CA LYS A 325 -14.86 -19.36 12.02
C LYS A 325 -13.79 -20.40 12.30
N SER A 326 -12.62 -20.24 11.63
CA SER A 326 -11.41 -20.98 11.94
C SER A 326 -10.18 -20.19 11.48
N ASN A 327 -9.23 -20.06 12.40
CA ASN A 327 -7.91 -19.48 12.11
C ASN A 327 -6.82 -20.58 12.11
N SER A 328 -7.19 -21.84 12.00
CA SER A 328 -6.27 -22.99 12.11
C SER A 328 -5.10 -22.91 11.12
N ALA A 329 -5.36 -22.51 9.88
CA ALA A 329 -4.33 -22.35 8.85
C ALA A 329 -3.40 -21.16 9.14
N TYR A 330 -3.94 -20.03 9.61
CA TYR A 330 -3.17 -18.87 10.03
C TYR A 330 -2.20 -19.21 11.18
N VAL A 331 -2.71 -19.86 12.23
CA VAL A 331 -1.91 -20.29 13.39
C VAL A 331 -0.83 -21.30 12.97
N ALA A 332 -1.18 -22.24 12.08
CA ALA A 332 -0.22 -23.23 11.56
C ALA A 332 0.95 -22.57 10.84
N TYR A 333 0.68 -21.61 9.98
CA TYR A 333 1.70 -20.84 9.25
C TYR A 333 2.63 -20.08 10.21
N HIS A 334 2.07 -19.37 11.19
CA HIS A 334 2.87 -18.59 12.15
C HIS A 334 3.75 -19.48 13.03
N ARG A 335 3.25 -20.64 13.48
CA ARG A 335 4.09 -21.63 14.20
C ARG A 335 5.27 -22.12 13.37
N ALA A 336 5.07 -22.31 12.05
CA ALA A 336 6.15 -22.69 11.16
C ALA A 336 7.17 -21.56 10.96
N VAL A 337 6.71 -20.31 10.85
CA VAL A 337 7.57 -19.11 10.79
C VAL A 337 8.42 -18.99 12.06
N GLU A 338 7.83 -19.17 13.24
CA GLU A 338 8.57 -19.10 14.50
C GLU A 338 9.72 -20.13 14.57
N ASP A 339 9.51 -21.36 14.10
CA ASP A 339 10.57 -22.37 14.07
C ASP A 339 11.65 -22.00 13.04
N MET A 340 11.26 -21.45 11.89
CA MET A 340 12.20 -20.96 10.88
C MET A 340 13.06 -19.80 11.42
N GLU A 341 12.46 -18.85 12.14
CA GLU A 341 13.18 -17.72 12.75
C GLU A 341 14.16 -18.17 13.85
N LYS A 342 13.90 -19.30 14.50
CA LYS A 342 14.84 -19.96 15.43
C LYS A 342 15.97 -20.72 14.72
N GLY A 343 16.00 -20.70 13.39
CA GLY A 343 17.01 -21.37 12.58
C GLY A 343 16.79 -22.87 12.41
N LEU A 344 15.59 -23.38 12.72
CA LEU A 344 15.23 -24.78 12.52
C LEU A 344 14.82 -25.04 11.05
N GLY A 345 14.88 -26.31 10.64
CA GLY A 345 14.41 -26.74 9.32
C GLY A 345 15.32 -26.36 8.16
N THR A 346 16.60 -26.12 8.38
CA THR A 346 17.55 -25.67 7.33
C THR A 346 17.92 -26.76 6.33
N THR A 347 17.69 -28.04 6.66
CA THR A 347 18.01 -29.18 5.80
C THR A 347 16.77 -29.73 5.12
N ILE A 348 16.91 -30.13 3.85
CA ILE A 348 15.85 -30.82 3.09
C ILE A 348 16.06 -32.31 3.18
N PRO A 349 15.01 -33.13 3.49
CA PRO A 349 15.10 -34.59 3.46
C PRO A 349 15.59 -35.09 2.09
N GLU A 350 16.48 -36.07 2.06
CA GLU A 350 17.11 -36.56 0.81
C GLU A 350 16.09 -37.05 -0.22
N HIS A 351 15.07 -37.80 0.21
CA HIS A 351 14.03 -38.33 -0.65
C HIS A 351 13.10 -37.25 -1.25
N LEU A 352 13.12 -36.02 -0.71
CA LEU A 352 12.38 -34.87 -1.28
C LEU A 352 13.27 -33.96 -2.16
N ARG A 353 14.57 -34.27 -2.26
CA ARG A 353 15.52 -33.40 -2.95
C ARG A 353 15.53 -33.69 -4.45
N SER A 354 15.29 -32.65 -5.25
CA SER A 354 15.41 -32.69 -6.71
C SER A 354 16.90 -32.75 -7.14
N PRO A 355 17.27 -33.47 -8.27
CA PRO A 355 16.37 -34.15 -9.22
C PRO A 355 16.11 -35.64 -8.88
N ASP A 356 16.87 -36.23 -7.98
CA ASP A 356 16.96 -37.69 -7.88
C ASP A 356 15.86 -38.35 -7.04
N PHE A 357 15.21 -37.61 -6.13
CA PHE A 357 14.13 -38.09 -5.24
C PHE A 357 14.39 -39.50 -4.65
N LYS A 358 15.63 -39.79 -4.31
CA LYS A 358 16.08 -41.12 -3.93
C LYS A 358 15.40 -41.62 -2.66
N GLY A 359 14.60 -42.66 -2.80
CA GLY A 359 13.84 -43.26 -1.70
C GLY A 359 12.48 -42.61 -1.43
N TYR A 360 12.02 -41.72 -2.31
CA TYR A 360 10.66 -41.19 -2.23
C TYR A 360 9.62 -42.26 -2.54
N LEU A 361 8.67 -42.41 -1.63
CA LEU A 361 7.52 -43.28 -1.83
C LEU A 361 6.36 -42.47 -2.41
N TYR A 362 5.93 -42.80 -3.64
CA TYR A 362 4.87 -42.04 -4.30
C TYR A 362 3.48 -42.43 -3.77
N PRO A 363 2.76 -41.56 -3.08
CA PRO A 363 1.52 -41.92 -2.37
C PRO A 363 0.43 -42.54 -3.26
N HIS A 364 0.36 -42.18 -4.54
CA HIS A 364 -0.65 -42.73 -5.46
C HIS A 364 -0.43 -44.20 -5.84
N ASP A 365 0.75 -44.76 -5.54
CA ASP A 365 1.01 -46.20 -5.73
C ASP A 365 0.52 -47.05 -4.55
N TYR A 366 -0.01 -46.38 -3.51
CA TYR A 366 -0.46 -47.04 -2.27
C TYR A 366 -1.97 -46.90 -2.08
N GLU A 367 -2.54 -47.80 -1.29
CA GLU A 367 -3.95 -47.81 -0.92
C GLU A 367 -4.33 -46.47 -0.24
N ASN A 368 -5.51 -45.94 -0.55
CA ASN A 368 -5.99 -44.63 -0.12
C ASN A 368 -5.08 -43.47 -0.52
N ASN A 369 -4.19 -43.64 -1.51
CA ASN A 369 -3.17 -42.66 -1.92
C ASN A 369 -2.37 -42.10 -0.74
N PHE A 370 -1.99 -42.97 0.19
CA PHE A 370 -1.30 -42.61 1.40
C PHE A 370 -0.20 -43.63 1.77
N VAL A 371 0.97 -43.12 2.16
CA VAL A 371 2.08 -43.89 2.68
C VAL A 371 2.75 -43.16 3.84
N LEU A 372 3.20 -43.91 4.87
CA LEU A 372 3.92 -43.31 5.97
C LEU A 372 5.37 -43.02 5.56
N GLN A 373 5.69 -41.72 5.46
CA GLN A 373 7.04 -41.21 5.29
C GLN A 373 7.14 -39.81 5.92
N ASP A 374 8.34 -39.45 6.32
CA ASP A 374 8.59 -38.11 6.89
C ASP A 374 8.79 -37.07 5.81
N TYR A 375 8.09 -35.96 5.90
CA TYR A 375 8.20 -34.82 4.96
C TYR A 375 8.91 -33.61 5.59
N LEU A 376 9.00 -33.56 6.92
CA LEU A 376 9.69 -32.48 7.61
C LEU A 376 11.21 -32.76 7.70
N PRO A 377 12.02 -31.70 7.79
CA PRO A 377 13.42 -31.79 8.17
C PRO A 377 13.63 -32.64 9.45
N LYS A 378 14.81 -33.27 9.60
CA LYS A 378 15.10 -34.17 10.72
C LYS A 378 14.92 -33.53 12.09
N ASP A 379 15.26 -32.26 12.23
CA ASP A 379 15.14 -31.47 13.45
C ASP A 379 13.69 -30.99 13.75
N LEU A 380 12.77 -31.20 12.81
CA LEU A 380 11.36 -30.89 12.96
C LEU A 380 10.44 -32.12 12.94
N ILE A 381 11.00 -33.33 12.88
CA ILE A 381 10.21 -34.58 12.93
C ILE A 381 9.38 -34.61 14.23
N GLY A 382 8.06 -34.87 14.07
CA GLY A 382 7.12 -34.88 15.19
C GLY A 382 6.49 -33.52 15.52
N ARG A 383 6.96 -32.41 14.90
CA ARG A 383 6.28 -31.12 15.03
C ARG A 383 4.87 -31.16 14.43
N LYS A 384 3.94 -30.48 15.08
CA LYS A 384 2.56 -30.30 14.61
C LYS A 384 2.29 -28.82 14.48
N TYR A 385 2.15 -28.35 13.25
CA TYR A 385 1.80 -26.97 12.95
C TYR A 385 0.28 -26.80 12.82
N TYR A 386 -0.35 -27.67 12.03
CA TYR A 386 -1.78 -27.63 11.81
C TYR A 386 -2.56 -28.45 12.83
N GLU A 387 -3.55 -27.81 13.44
CA GLU A 387 -4.52 -28.43 14.33
C GLU A 387 -5.92 -28.17 13.79
N PHE A 388 -6.73 -29.22 13.67
CA PHE A 388 -8.08 -29.11 13.17
C PHE A 388 -8.96 -28.34 14.15
N GLY A 389 -9.68 -27.33 13.66
CA GLY A 389 -10.70 -26.60 14.43
C GLY A 389 -11.90 -27.48 14.82
N ASN A 390 -12.70 -26.98 15.76
CA ASN A 390 -13.86 -27.73 16.30
C ASN A 390 -15.12 -27.63 15.42
N ASN A 391 -15.06 -26.95 14.28
CA ASN A 391 -16.18 -26.83 13.36
C ASN A 391 -16.44 -28.12 12.57
N LYS A 392 -17.64 -28.29 12.03
CA LYS A 392 -18.08 -29.50 11.34
C LYS A 392 -17.16 -29.88 10.17
N THR A 393 -16.72 -28.92 9.37
CA THR A 393 -15.89 -29.16 8.18
C THR A 393 -14.52 -29.72 8.54
N GLU A 394 -13.83 -29.07 9.48
CA GLU A 394 -12.50 -29.52 9.91
C GLU A 394 -12.56 -30.84 10.70
N GLN A 395 -13.63 -31.09 11.46
CA GLN A 395 -13.78 -32.38 12.13
C GLN A 395 -14.02 -33.51 11.14
N ALA A 396 -14.78 -33.30 10.06
CA ALA A 396 -14.93 -34.27 8.98
C ALA A 396 -13.57 -34.55 8.29
N ALA A 397 -12.80 -33.50 8.00
CA ALA A 397 -11.45 -33.64 7.46
C ALA A 397 -10.52 -34.40 8.41
N LYS A 398 -10.59 -34.16 9.74
CA LYS A 398 -9.84 -34.86 10.76
C LYS A 398 -10.18 -36.36 10.81
N MET A 399 -11.45 -36.71 10.70
CA MET A 399 -11.88 -38.11 10.67
C MET A 399 -11.26 -38.84 9.46
N TYR A 400 -11.34 -38.26 8.26
CA TYR A 400 -10.71 -38.82 7.08
C TYR A 400 -9.19 -38.93 7.22
N TYR A 401 -8.53 -37.87 7.69
CA TYR A 401 -7.09 -37.84 7.93
C TYR A 401 -6.61 -38.97 8.91
N ASN A 402 -7.36 -39.20 9.99
CA ASN A 402 -7.05 -40.24 10.95
C ASN A 402 -7.26 -41.64 10.35
N MET A 403 -8.37 -41.84 9.62
CA MET A 403 -8.68 -43.09 8.96
C MET A 403 -7.55 -43.58 8.02
N ILE A 404 -7.04 -42.71 7.14
CA ILE A 404 -5.97 -43.07 6.21
C ILE A 404 -4.66 -43.36 6.93
N ARG A 405 -4.37 -42.70 8.05
CA ARG A 405 -3.15 -42.93 8.84
C ARG A 405 -3.22 -44.22 9.67
N GLU A 406 -4.38 -44.59 10.18
CA GLU A 406 -4.60 -45.80 10.91
C GLU A 406 -4.54 -47.06 9.98
N SER A 407 -5.14 -46.96 8.79
CA SER A 407 -5.06 -48.05 7.80
C SER A 407 -3.63 -48.33 7.34
N ALA A 408 -2.76 -47.31 7.29
CA ALA A 408 -1.36 -47.47 6.90
C ALA A 408 -0.44 -48.01 8.07
N LYS A 409 -0.87 -47.91 9.33
CA LYS A 409 -0.13 -48.46 10.50
C LYS A 409 -0.38 -49.94 10.71
N ASN A 410 -1.51 -50.46 10.24
CA ASN A 410 -1.93 -51.85 10.44
C ASN A 410 -1.43 -52.78 9.34
N LYS A 411 -0.62 -52.28 8.43
CA LYS A 411 0.11 -53.02 7.39
C LYS A 411 1.61 -52.95 7.66
#